data_4d43f4b4a7a4dcd4353df01ccddd973d
#
_entry.id   4d43f4b4a7a4dcd4353df01ccddd973d
#
_cell.length_a   1.000
_cell.length_b   1.000
_cell.length_c   1.000
_cell.angle_alpha   90.00
_cell.angle_beta   90.00
_cell.angle_gamma   90.00
#
_symmetry.space_group_name_H-M   'P 1'
#
loop_
_entity.id
_entity.type
_entity.pdbx_description
1 polymer ?
#
loop_
_entity_poly.entity_id
_entity_poly.type
_entity_poly.pdbx_seq_one_letter_code
_entity_poly.pdbx_strand_id
1 'polypeptide(L)'
;MMCARLLAVLAAGLLLTITTPPSFGQTLRIAMTASDTPTTTGIPNNGGEGFRFCGFPAFDGLIDWDFTHPEGIAGLTPGLASEWKIDDGDHTRWIFTLRDDVKFHDGTDVTVDAVMWNLERFYDEKSPQFDAAASAIIRSFVNMLDHWQKIDERHLAIYTKAPFSFFPYMVPTMLIVSPTQWERTGRSWSEFGKSPAGTGPFKITRVVSGQYVEMSRYEGYWDNHRIPKLAKMVLIPMPEATTRLAALRSGQVDWIEVPPPDAIPSLKEAGFQISLWPYPHVWPYILNMSEGSVFHDKRLRQALNYAIDRDAIAKFLNGTAKPAYGVYPPDNPDFGKPEQHYGYDPDKAKKLLKEAGYGPDHPVKAKVMISTSGSGQMMPLPMNEIIQQQVKPIGFDLDFDVVDWGTMLVVKRSAPTAPASHGADALNNSLGFADPASMFRYFSATSFSPNGINWGHYSQPQVQDLLNQAQESFDFEQQTELLAKAHAIVVDDAAWAFIVHDLNPRAMSPKVKGFQPAQSWYQDFTKVTVE
;
A
#
# COMPACT_ATOMS: atom_id res chain seq x y z
N MET A 1 37.97 60.63 -65.58
CA MET A 1 36.70 60.09 -66.08
C MET A 1 36.68 58.60 -65.91
N MET A 2 36.00 58.07 -64.90
CA MET A 2 35.47 56.70 -64.86
C MET A 2 34.78 56.54 -63.55
N CYS A 3 33.46 56.32 -63.59
CA CYS A 3 32.59 56.10 -62.46
C CYS A 3 32.84 54.76 -61.83
N ALA A 4 33.07 54.73 -60.53
CA ALA A 4 32.98 53.48 -59.70
C ALA A 4 31.63 53.42 -59.05
N ARG A 5 30.84 52.37 -59.38
CA ARG A 5 29.55 52.02 -58.71
C ARG A 5 29.82 51.14 -57.50
N LEU A 6 29.43 51.59 -56.32
CA LEU A 6 29.34 50.77 -55.11
C LEU A 6 28.10 49.90 -55.20
N LEU A 7 28.29 48.60 -55.11
CA LEU A 7 27.22 47.62 -54.80
C LEU A 7 27.22 47.37 -53.30
N ALA A 8 26.12 47.73 -52.60
CA ALA A 8 25.85 47.34 -51.23
C ALA A 8 25.10 45.99 -51.22
N VAL A 9 25.74 44.97 -50.68
CA VAL A 9 25.11 43.65 -50.45
C VAL A 9 24.50 43.67 -49.06
N LEU A 10 23.16 43.68 -48.95
CA LEU A 10 22.44 43.46 -47.73
C LEU A 10 22.45 41.95 -47.46
N ALA A 11 23.17 41.48 -46.41
CA ALA A 11 23.09 40.17 -45.87
C ALA A 11 21.93 40.11 -44.87
N ALA A 12 20.77 39.58 -45.27
CA ALA A 12 19.67 39.26 -44.38
C ALA A 12 20.03 37.98 -43.60
N GLY A 13 20.45 38.15 -42.35
CA GLY A 13 20.66 37.02 -41.43
C GLY A 13 19.33 36.38 -41.03
N LEU A 14 19.02 35.19 -41.57
CA LEU A 14 17.93 34.35 -41.12
C LEU A 14 18.34 33.74 -39.78
N LEU A 15 17.85 34.28 -38.65
CA LEU A 15 17.91 33.62 -37.35
C LEU A 15 16.96 32.43 -37.38
N LEU A 16 17.51 31.25 -37.71
CA LEU A 16 16.83 29.98 -37.41
C LEU A 16 16.79 29.81 -35.87
N THR A 17 15.66 30.12 -35.28
CA THR A 17 15.35 29.65 -33.92
C THR A 17 15.23 28.13 -33.98
N ILE A 18 16.30 27.45 -33.61
CA ILE A 18 16.27 26.01 -33.35
C ILE A 18 15.41 25.84 -32.10
N THR A 19 14.11 25.63 -32.29
CA THR A 19 13.28 25.08 -31.25
C THR A 19 13.76 23.65 -31.03
N THR A 20 14.60 23.44 -30.02
CA THR A 20 14.89 22.09 -29.53
C THR A 20 13.55 21.44 -29.18
N PRO A 21 13.22 20.31 -29.80
CA PRO A 21 12.02 19.58 -29.38
C PRO A 21 12.15 19.34 -27.88
N PRO A 22 11.03 19.39 -27.09
CA PRO A 22 11.09 19.09 -25.69
C PRO A 22 11.77 17.72 -25.56
N SER A 23 12.85 17.66 -24.79
CA SER A 23 13.55 16.42 -24.46
C SER A 23 12.54 15.57 -23.70
N PHE A 24 11.86 14.68 -24.40
CA PHE A 24 10.90 13.77 -23.81
C PHE A 24 11.64 12.90 -22.81
N GLY A 25 11.18 12.95 -21.58
CA GLY A 25 11.77 12.45 -20.37
C GLY A 25 12.40 11.07 -20.52
N GLN A 26 13.53 10.94 -19.85
CA GLN A 26 14.32 9.70 -19.83
C GLN A 26 13.57 8.58 -19.08
N THR A 27 14.18 7.44 -19.02
CA THR A 27 13.66 6.26 -18.32
C THR A 27 13.92 6.37 -16.82
N LEU A 28 12.91 6.18 -15.99
CA LEU A 28 13.05 5.99 -14.54
C LEU A 28 13.17 4.49 -14.23
N ARG A 29 14.28 4.06 -13.63
CA ARG A 29 14.54 2.69 -13.21
C ARG A 29 14.42 2.60 -11.70
N ILE A 30 13.47 1.77 -11.23
CA ILE A 30 13.12 1.61 -9.82
C ILE A 30 13.50 0.20 -9.37
N ALA A 31 14.36 0.08 -8.36
CA ALA A 31 14.62 -1.19 -7.69
C ALA A 31 13.67 -1.35 -6.50
N MET A 32 12.81 -2.37 -6.59
CA MET A 32 11.82 -2.73 -5.57
C MET A 32 12.43 -3.69 -4.54
N THR A 33 11.80 -3.76 -3.35
CA THR A 33 12.16 -4.75 -2.32
C THR A 33 11.61 -6.14 -2.61
N ALA A 34 10.64 -6.25 -3.51
CA ALA A 34 10.03 -7.50 -3.92
C ALA A 34 11.04 -8.46 -4.56
N SER A 35 10.85 -9.76 -4.38
CA SER A 35 11.71 -10.82 -4.95
C SER A 35 11.31 -11.19 -6.38
N ASP A 36 10.13 -10.77 -6.84
CA ASP A 36 9.62 -11.05 -8.19
C ASP A 36 8.90 -9.84 -8.76
N THR A 37 8.65 -9.86 -10.05
CA THR A 37 7.81 -8.86 -10.73
C THR A 37 6.35 -8.99 -10.26
N PRO A 38 5.63 -7.85 -10.09
CA PRO A 38 4.20 -7.91 -9.78
C PRO A 38 3.42 -8.50 -10.95
N THR A 39 2.28 -9.13 -10.64
CA THR A 39 1.32 -9.47 -11.68
C THR A 39 0.81 -8.19 -12.37
N THR A 40 0.52 -8.31 -13.65
CA THR A 40 0.17 -7.18 -14.51
C THR A 40 -1.28 -7.26 -15.00
N THR A 41 -2.10 -8.03 -14.28
CA THR A 41 -3.52 -8.23 -14.60
C THR A 41 -4.45 -7.19 -13.95
N GLY A 42 -3.92 -6.05 -13.51
CA GLY A 42 -4.68 -5.00 -12.83
C GLY A 42 -4.68 -5.13 -11.29
N ILE A 43 -4.58 -6.35 -10.78
CA ILE A 43 -4.48 -6.60 -9.33
C ILE A 43 -3.12 -7.20 -9.02
N PRO A 44 -2.11 -6.39 -8.69
CA PRO A 44 -0.75 -6.87 -8.44
C PRO A 44 -0.64 -7.65 -7.14
N ASN A 45 0.21 -8.69 -7.14
CA ASN A 45 0.39 -9.61 -6.03
C ASN A 45 1.43 -9.18 -4.98
N ASN A 46 2.22 -8.13 -5.26
CA ASN A 46 3.34 -7.69 -4.42
C ASN A 46 2.92 -6.66 -3.35
N GLY A 47 1.69 -6.73 -2.86
CA GLY A 47 1.20 -5.83 -1.82
C GLY A 47 1.28 -4.34 -2.21
N GLY A 48 1.63 -3.48 -1.24
CA GLY A 48 1.69 -2.03 -1.46
C GLY A 48 2.67 -1.59 -2.54
N GLU A 49 3.81 -2.25 -2.67
CA GLU A 49 4.81 -1.95 -3.70
C GLU A 49 4.33 -2.29 -5.11
N GLY A 50 3.66 -3.43 -5.27
CA GLY A 50 3.06 -3.82 -6.54
C GLY A 50 1.94 -2.86 -6.98
N PHE A 51 1.08 -2.46 -6.06
CA PHE A 51 0.05 -1.44 -6.33
C PHE A 51 0.67 -0.08 -6.67
N ARG A 52 1.67 0.39 -5.89
CA ARG A 52 2.34 1.67 -6.08
C ARG A 52 2.98 1.82 -7.46
N PHE A 53 3.70 0.81 -7.91
CA PHE A 53 4.56 0.90 -9.09
C PHE A 53 3.97 0.28 -10.35
N CYS A 54 3.02 -0.63 -10.24
CA CYS A 54 2.40 -1.32 -11.36
C CYS A 54 0.89 -1.09 -11.43
N GLY A 55 0.17 -1.26 -10.32
CA GLY A 55 -1.28 -1.14 -10.28
C GLY A 55 -1.75 0.25 -10.68
N PHE A 56 -1.56 1.24 -9.83
CA PHE A 56 -2.03 2.61 -10.05
C PHE A 56 -1.39 3.33 -11.25
N PRO A 57 -0.11 3.13 -11.60
CA PRO A 57 0.41 3.74 -12.80
C PRO A 57 -0.20 3.23 -14.11
N ALA A 58 -0.66 1.98 -14.17
CA ALA A 58 -1.15 1.36 -15.40
C ALA A 58 -2.68 1.19 -15.47
N PHE A 59 -3.39 1.37 -14.36
CA PHE A 59 -4.84 1.13 -14.27
C PHE A 59 -5.49 2.19 -13.38
N ASP A 60 -6.72 2.58 -13.67
CA ASP A 60 -7.53 3.42 -12.79
C ASP A 60 -8.67 2.59 -12.17
N GLY A 61 -9.17 3.04 -11.02
CA GLY A 61 -10.44 2.63 -10.43
C GLY A 61 -11.58 3.57 -10.83
N LEU A 62 -12.79 3.32 -10.34
CA LEU A 62 -13.90 4.29 -10.45
C LEU A 62 -13.61 5.56 -9.63
N ILE A 63 -12.92 5.39 -8.52
CA ILE A 63 -12.42 6.45 -7.62
C ILE A 63 -10.91 6.28 -7.53
N ASP A 64 -10.17 7.37 -7.44
CA ASP A 64 -8.72 7.41 -7.26
C ASP A 64 -8.34 8.10 -5.95
N TRP A 65 -7.05 8.02 -5.59
CA TRP A 65 -6.47 8.75 -4.47
C TRP A 65 -6.05 10.16 -4.88
N ASP A 66 -6.38 11.15 -4.05
CA ASP A 66 -5.91 12.53 -4.22
C ASP A 66 -4.53 12.73 -3.58
N PHE A 67 -3.51 12.96 -4.40
CA PHE A 67 -2.12 13.23 -3.97
C PHE A 67 -1.76 14.72 -4.06
N THR A 68 -2.72 15.61 -4.20
CA THR A 68 -2.46 17.05 -4.35
C THR A 68 -2.09 17.73 -3.03
N HIS A 69 -2.38 17.07 -1.89
CA HIS A 69 -2.14 17.56 -0.54
C HIS A 69 -1.13 16.65 0.20
N PRO A 70 0.18 16.82 -0.02
CA PRO A 70 1.19 15.91 0.53
C PRO A 70 1.29 15.92 2.07
N GLU A 71 0.89 17.02 2.74
CA GLU A 71 0.96 17.18 4.19
C GLU A 71 -0.09 16.38 4.95
N GLY A 72 -1.21 16.05 4.31
CA GLY A 72 -2.32 15.30 4.87
C GLY A 72 -2.39 13.86 4.38
N ILE A 73 -3.23 13.05 5.04
CA ILE A 73 -3.59 11.73 4.53
C ILE A 73 -4.32 11.92 3.20
N ALA A 74 -3.96 11.11 2.20
CA ALA A 74 -4.56 11.19 0.87
C ALA A 74 -6.07 10.97 0.94
N GLY A 75 -6.83 11.92 0.41
CA GLY A 75 -8.26 11.83 0.21
C GLY A 75 -8.63 11.07 -1.05
N LEU A 76 -9.89 11.18 -1.44
CA LEU A 76 -10.44 10.58 -2.66
C LEU A 76 -10.70 11.62 -3.74
N THR A 77 -10.50 11.24 -4.99
CA THR A 77 -10.77 12.06 -6.17
C THR A 77 -11.49 11.24 -7.25
N PRO A 78 -12.27 11.85 -8.14
CA PRO A 78 -12.87 11.17 -9.27
C PRO A 78 -11.82 10.48 -10.16
N GLY A 79 -12.00 9.15 -10.37
CA GLY A 79 -11.25 8.33 -11.31
C GLY A 79 -12.02 8.16 -12.63
N LEU A 80 -12.31 6.90 -13.03
CA LEU A 80 -13.15 6.60 -14.20
C LEU A 80 -14.59 7.06 -14.02
N ALA A 81 -15.07 7.17 -12.79
CA ALA A 81 -16.31 7.89 -12.49
C ALA A 81 -15.99 9.38 -12.29
N SER A 82 -16.76 10.26 -12.95
CA SER A 82 -16.69 11.71 -12.76
C SER A 82 -17.35 12.14 -11.45
N GLU A 83 -18.25 11.31 -10.93
CA GLU A 83 -19.00 11.56 -9.70
C GLU A 83 -19.44 10.23 -9.08
N TRP A 84 -19.53 10.19 -7.76
CA TRP A 84 -20.20 9.13 -7.01
C TRP A 84 -21.00 9.72 -5.87
N LYS A 85 -22.10 9.07 -5.51
CA LYS A 85 -22.95 9.46 -4.39
C LYS A 85 -23.67 8.27 -3.79
N ILE A 86 -24.00 8.40 -2.51
CA ILE A 86 -24.96 7.51 -1.85
C ILE A 86 -26.39 7.89 -2.23
N ASP A 87 -27.27 6.94 -2.33
CA ASP A 87 -28.71 7.18 -2.53
C ASP A 87 -29.34 7.63 -1.19
N ASP A 88 -30.04 8.75 -1.20
CA ASP A 88 -30.66 9.34 0.02
C ASP A 88 -31.72 8.42 0.64
N GLY A 89 -32.36 7.56 -0.16
CA GLY A 89 -33.41 6.63 0.28
C GLY A 89 -32.90 5.23 0.61
N ASP A 90 -31.69 4.88 0.19
CA ASP A 90 -31.07 3.58 0.39
C ASP A 90 -29.57 3.71 0.60
N HIS A 91 -29.12 3.76 1.84
CA HIS A 91 -27.72 3.90 2.21
C HIS A 91 -26.86 2.65 1.92
N THR A 92 -27.41 1.64 1.27
CA THR A 92 -26.63 0.52 0.69
C THR A 92 -26.30 0.75 -0.78
N ARG A 93 -26.97 1.70 -1.44
CA ARG A 93 -26.88 1.94 -2.89
C ARG A 93 -25.97 3.11 -3.23
N TRP A 94 -24.84 2.82 -3.86
CA TRP A 94 -23.89 3.80 -4.37
C TRP A 94 -24.06 3.99 -5.87
N ILE A 95 -24.23 5.22 -6.34
CA ILE A 95 -24.44 5.56 -7.75
C ILE A 95 -23.15 6.21 -8.28
N PHE A 96 -22.62 5.66 -9.35
CA PHE A 96 -21.43 6.14 -10.06
C PHE A 96 -21.81 6.66 -11.43
N THR A 97 -21.35 7.87 -11.78
CA THR A 97 -21.49 8.45 -13.12
C THR A 97 -20.17 8.31 -13.85
N LEU A 98 -20.11 7.48 -14.90
CA LEU A 98 -18.89 7.29 -15.68
C LEU A 98 -18.56 8.53 -16.53
N ARG A 99 -17.26 8.75 -16.75
CA ARG A 99 -16.77 9.73 -17.72
C ARG A 99 -17.11 9.29 -19.15
N ASP A 100 -17.30 10.28 -20.01
CA ASP A 100 -17.34 10.04 -21.46
C ASP A 100 -15.89 9.98 -22.01
N ASP A 101 -15.72 9.33 -23.15
CA ASP A 101 -14.48 9.35 -23.97
C ASP A 101 -13.22 8.78 -23.28
N VAL A 102 -13.36 7.98 -22.23
CA VAL A 102 -12.23 7.25 -21.64
C VAL A 102 -11.97 5.97 -22.45
N LYS A 103 -10.71 5.75 -22.81
CA LYS A 103 -10.28 4.55 -23.55
C LYS A 103 -9.29 3.72 -22.76
N PHE A 104 -9.43 2.41 -22.89
CA PHE A 104 -8.38 1.48 -22.50
C PHE A 104 -7.13 1.64 -23.38
N HIS A 105 -6.00 1.12 -22.91
CA HIS A 105 -4.74 1.11 -23.66
C HIS A 105 -4.80 0.37 -25.02
N ASP A 106 -5.81 -0.45 -25.23
CA ASP A 106 -6.07 -1.15 -26.51
C ASP A 106 -6.97 -0.37 -27.47
N GLY A 107 -7.40 0.84 -27.06
CA GLY A 107 -8.22 1.78 -27.83
C GLY A 107 -9.72 1.56 -27.71
N THR A 108 -10.20 0.55 -26.99
CA THR A 108 -11.62 0.32 -26.73
C THR A 108 -12.16 1.24 -25.64
N ASP A 109 -13.46 1.51 -25.66
CA ASP A 109 -14.10 2.44 -24.73
C ASP A 109 -14.33 1.82 -23.34
N VAL A 110 -14.18 2.64 -22.29
CA VAL A 110 -14.62 2.30 -20.94
C VAL A 110 -16.12 2.55 -20.84
N THR A 111 -16.89 1.49 -20.65
CA THR A 111 -18.35 1.53 -20.56
C THR A 111 -18.83 0.97 -19.23
N VAL A 112 -20.11 1.21 -18.87
CA VAL A 112 -20.74 0.58 -17.70
C VAL A 112 -20.64 -0.94 -17.80
N ASP A 113 -20.84 -1.52 -18.99
CA ASP A 113 -20.75 -2.96 -19.20
C ASP A 113 -19.32 -3.48 -18.97
N ALA A 114 -18.29 -2.71 -19.37
CA ALA A 114 -16.89 -3.07 -19.10
C ALA A 114 -16.56 -3.02 -17.59
N VAL A 115 -17.12 -2.06 -16.84
CA VAL A 115 -16.97 -2.00 -15.39
C VAL A 115 -17.68 -3.19 -14.73
N MET A 116 -18.92 -3.49 -15.11
CA MET A 116 -19.68 -4.64 -14.59
C MET A 116 -18.95 -5.95 -14.85
N TRP A 117 -18.39 -6.12 -16.05
CA TRP A 117 -17.56 -7.27 -16.41
C TRP A 117 -16.35 -7.44 -15.46
N ASN A 118 -15.73 -6.33 -15.04
CA ASN A 118 -14.64 -6.36 -14.03
C ASN A 118 -15.15 -6.72 -12.63
N LEU A 119 -16.36 -6.29 -12.24
CA LEU A 119 -16.97 -6.72 -10.97
C LEU A 119 -17.29 -8.23 -11.01
N GLU A 120 -17.82 -8.75 -12.11
CA GLU A 120 -18.02 -10.20 -12.32
C GLU A 120 -16.69 -10.96 -12.22
N ARG A 121 -15.60 -10.43 -12.78
CA ARG A 121 -14.25 -10.99 -12.65
C ARG A 121 -13.87 -11.25 -11.20
N PHE A 122 -14.28 -10.38 -10.28
CA PHE A 122 -13.91 -10.48 -8.87
C PHE A 122 -14.91 -11.26 -8.02
N TYR A 123 -16.19 -11.25 -8.38
CA TYR A 123 -17.26 -11.72 -7.48
C TYR A 123 -18.11 -12.87 -8.05
N ASP A 124 -18.16 -13.10 -9.34
CA ASP A 124 -18.95 -14.18 -9.93
C ASP A 124 -18.07 -15.36 -10.38
N GLU A 125 -18.01 -16.39 -9.53
CA GLU A 125 -17.25 -17.63 -9.79
C GLU A 125 -17.74 -18.42 -11.03
N LYS A 126 -18.94 -18.10 -11.55
CA LYS A 126 -19.50 -18.74 -12.74
C LYS A 126 -19.18 -17.97 -14.01
N SER A 127 -18.71 -16.73 -13.90
CA SER A 127 -18.36 -15.93 -15.07
C SER A 127 -17.10 -16.49 -15.78
N PRO A 128 -17.06 -16.46 -17.13
CA PRO A 128 -15.88 -16.94 -17.86
C PRO A 128 -14.58 -16.22 -17.51
N GLN A 129 -14.69 -14.96 -17.09
CA GLN A 129 -13.56 -14.10 -16.74
C GLN A 129 -13.20 -14.15 -15.26
N PHE A 130 -13.82 -14.99 -14.44
CA PHE A 130 -13.49 -15.09 -13.03
C PHE A 130 -11.99 -15.30 -12.81
N ASP A 131 -11.40 -14.48 -11.95
CA ASP A 131 -9.98 -14.52 -11.60
C ASP A 131 -9.83 -14.80 -10.10
N ALA A 132 -9.62 -16.06 -9.74
CA ALA A 132 -9.55 -16.49 -8.35
C ALA A 132 -8.45 -15.76 -7.55
N ALA A 133 -7.30 -15.44 -8.20
CA ALA A 133 -6.20 -14.73 -7.54
C ALA A 133 -6.57 -13.27 -7.26
N ALA A 134 -7.16 -12.58 -8.24
CA ALA A 134 -7.65 -11.22 -8.07
C ALA A 134 -8.81 -11.16 -7.07
N SER A 135 -9.76 -12.11 -7.16
CA SER A 135 -10.89 -12.24 -6.23
C SER A 135 -10.43 -12.34 -4.78
N ALA A 136 -9.43 -13.19 -4.49
CA ALA A 136 -8.90 -13.36 -3.13
C ALA A 136 -8.31 -12.05 -2.58
N ILE A 137 -7.66 -11.25 -3.42
CA ILE A 137 -7.12 -9.94 -3.02
C ILE A 137 -8.26 -8.95 -2.81
N ILE A 138 -9.15 -8.78 -3.79
CA ILE A 138 -10.23 -7.79 -3.73
C ILE A 138 -11.19 -8.09 -2.58
N ARG A 139 -11.63 -9.33 -2.41
CA ARG A 139 -12.55 -9.69 -1.31
C ARG A 139 -11.93 -9.48 0.08
N SER A 140 -10.58 -9.49 0.20
CA SER A 140 -9.92 -9.15 1.46
C SER A 140 -10.00 -7.65 1.81
N PHE A 141 -10.28 -6.79 0.83
CA PHE A 141 -10.50 -5.35 1.02
C PHE A 141 -11.98 -4.97 0.92
N VAL A 142 -12.73 -5.54 -0.01
CA VAL A 142 -14.09 -5.14 -0.40
C VAL A 142 -15.06 -6.31 -0.20
N ASN A 143 -15.18 -6.79 1.05
CA ASN A 143 -16.06 -7.90 1.40
C ASN A 143 -17.54 -7.48 1.58
N MET A 144 -17.80 -6.17 1.66
CA MET A 144 -19.15 -5.63 1.88
C MET A 144 -19.95 -5.43 0.60
N LEU A 145 -19.36 -5.64 -0.59
CA LEU A 145 -20.10 -5.57 -1.84
C LEU A 145 -21.10 -6.74 -1.93
N ASP A 146 -22.34 -6.43 -2.34
CA ASP A 146 -23.43 -7.39 -2.50
C ASP A 146 -23.70 -7.66 -3.99
N HIS A 147 -24.17 -6.67 -4.73
CA HIS A 147 -24.45 -6.77 -6.17
C HIS A 147 -24.29 -5.41 -6.85
N TRP A 148 -24.49 -5.40 -8.17
CA TRP A 148 -24.43 -4.19 -9.00
C TRP A 148 -25.47 -4.23 -10.09
N GLN A 149 -25.83 -3.03 -10.59
CA GLN A 149 -26.87 -2.88 -11.61
C GLN A 149 -26.53 -1.72 -12.54
N LYS A 150 -26.62 -1.97 -13.86
CA LYS A 150 -26.62 -0.89 -14.86
C LYS A 150 -27.91 -0.08 -14.73
N ILE A 151 -27.79 1.21 -14.54
CA ILE A 151 -28.95 2.12 -14.58
C ILE A 151 -29.18 2.56 -16.01
N ASP A 152 -28.12 3.02 -16.68
CA ASP A 152 -28.10 3.41 -18.08
C ASP A 152 -26.67 3.36 -18.63
N GLU A 153 -26.39 3.93 -19.80
CA GLU A 153 -25.08 3.88 -20.46
C GLU A 153 -23.95 4.61 -19.70
N ARG A 154 -24.32 5.47 -18.74
CA ARG A 154 -23.36 6.25 -17.95
C ARG A 154 -23.45 5.99 -16.44
N HIS A 155 -24.52 5.41 -15.96
CA HIS A 155 -24.75 5.24 -14.54
C HIS A 155 -24.76 3.78 -14.12
N LEU A 156 -23.96 3.50 -13.08
CA LEU A 156 -23.85 2.21 -12.44
C LEU A 156 -24.25 2.36 -10.97
N ALA A 157 -25.14 1.48 -10.48
CA ALA A 157 -25.36 1.31 -9.06
C ALA A 157 -24.55 0.13 -8.53
N ILE A 158 -23.85 0.31 -7.41
CA ILE A 158 -23.20 -0.76 -6.64
C ILE A 158 -23.82 -0.79 -5.26
N TYR A 159 -24.23 -1.98 -4.82
CA TYR A 159 -24.89 -2.19 -3.54
C TYR A 159 -23.96 -2.85 -2.54
N THR A 160 -23.99 -2.37 -1.31
CA THR A 160 -23.32 -3.00 -0.17
C THR A 160 -24.34 -3.81 0.65
N LYS A 161 -23.89 -4.84 1.36
CA LYS A 161 -24.73 -5.75 2.17
C LYS A 161 -25.48 -5.04 3.32
N ALA A 162 -24.94 -3.91 3.76
CA ALA A 162 -25.48 -3.02 4.78
C ALA A 162 -24.97 -1.60 4.49
N PRO A 163 -25.52 -0.55 5.12
CA PRO A 163 -24.96 0.79 5.05
C PRO A 163 -23.46 0.76 5.38
N PHE A 164 -22.62 1.28 4.47
CA PHE A 164 -21.18 1.19 4.60
C PHE A 164 -20.50 2.45 4.04
N SER A 165 -20.39 3.46 4.88
CA SER A 165 -19.86 4.78 4.50
C SER A 165 -18.40 4.77 4.05
N PHE A 166 -17.64 3.74 4.42
CA PHE A 166 -16.24 3.55 4.01
C PHE A 166 -16.07 2.97 2.60
N PHE A 167 -17.17 2.58 1.93
CA PHE A 167 -17.10 1.93 0.62
C PHE A 167 -16.30 2.71 -0.42
N PRO A 168 -16.41 4.05 -0.55
CA PRO A 168 -15.61 4.82 -1.50
C PRO A 168 -14.10 4.65 -1.33
N TYR A 169 -13.61 4.47 -0.10
CA TYR A 169 -12.18 4.26 0.16
C TYR A 169 -11.66 2.88 -0.27
N MET A 170 -12.56 1.93 -0.53
CA MET A 170 -12.20 0.60 -1.03
C MET A 170 -12.18 0.53 -2.55
N VAL A 171 -12.99 1.38 -3.20
CA VAL A 171 -13.16 1.41 -4.66
C VAL A 171 -11.84 1.60 -5.42
N PRO A 172 -10.87 2.44 -4.98
CA PRO A 172 -9.57 2.58 -5.65
C PRO A 172 -8.77 1.28 -5.78
N THR A 173 -9.07 0.24 -5.01
CA THR A 173 -8.40 -1.06 -5.12
C THR A 173 -8.96 -1.93 -6.24
N MET A 174 -10.17 -1.63 -6.74
CA MET A 174 -10.84 -2.34 -7.83
C MET A 174 -10.41 -1.74 -9.18
N LEU A 175 -9.20 -2.05 -9.61
CA LEU A 175 -8.62 -1.54 -10.86
C LEU A 175 -9.28 -2.18 -12.08
N ILE A 176 -9.62 -1.36 -13.08
CA ILE A 176 -10.40 -1.75 -14.25
C ILE A 176 -9.49 -2.12 -15.43
N VAL A 177 -9.76 -3.24 -16.07
CA VAL A 177 -9.03 -3.77 -17.23
C VAL A 177 -9.94 -3.97 -18.44
N SER A 178 -9.35 -3.98 -19.66
CA SER A 178 -10.09 -4.14 -20.90
C SER A 178 -10.63 -5.56 -21.08
N PRO A 179 -11.97 -5.74 -21.18
CA PRO A 179 -12.57 -7.01 -21.59
C PRO A 179 -12.12 -7.46 -22.97
N THR A 180 -12.03 -6.53 -23.93
CA THR A 180 -11.61 -6.81 -25.31
C THR A 180 -10.20 -7.35 -25.39
N GLN A 181 -9.26 -6.79 -24.60
CA GLN A 181 -7.90 -7.31 -24.57
C GLN A 181 -7.85 -8.71 -23.96
N TRP A 182 -8.64 -8.99 -22.92
CA TRP A 182 -8.74 -10.33 -22.36
C TRP A 182 -9.26 -11.36 -23.39
N GLU A 183 -10.27 -11.01 -24.19
CA GLU A 183 -10.74 -11.82 -25.31
C GLU A 183 -9.62 -12.06 -26.34
N ARG A 184 -8.90 -11.01 -26.75
CA ARG A 184 -7.78 -11.08 -27.69
C ARG A 184 -6.63 -11.97 -27.21
N THR A 185 -6.43 -12.07 -25.92
CA THR A 185 -5.41 -12.94 -25.30
C THR A 185 -5.91 -14.36 -25.02
N GLY A 186 -6.99 -14.77 -25.68
CA GLY A 186 -7.52 -16.14 -25.63
C GLY A 186 -8.23 -16.45 -24.31
N ARG A 187 -8.79 -15.46 -23.63
CA ARG A 187 -9.50 -15.58 -22.35
C ARG A 187 -8.62 -16.17 -21.23
N SER A 188 -7.35 -15.83 -21.25
CA SER A 188 -6.35 -16.32 -20.30
C SER A 188 -5.73 -15.16 -19.51
N TRP A 189 -5.86 -15.16 -18.19
CA TRP A 189 -5.23 -14.16 -17.33
C TRP A 189 -3.70 -14.19 -17.41
N SER A 190 -3.11 -15.38 -17.62
CA SER A 190 -1.66 -15.51 -17.82
C SER A 190 -1.21 -14.84 -19.12
N GLU A 191 -1.95 -15.00 -20.23
CA GLU A 191 -1.62 -14.35 -21.51
C GLU A 191 -1.96 -12.85 -21.46
N PHE A 192 -3.08 -12.47 -20.82
CA PHE A 192 -3.42 -11.08 -20.58
C PHE A 192 -2.29 -10.34 -19.84
N GLY A 193 -1.71 -10.97 -18.80
CA GLY A 193 -0.62 -10.39 -18.02
C GLY A 193 0.65 -10.10 -18.84
N LYS A 194 0.85 -10.72 -19.99
CA LYS A 194 1.99 -10.45 -20.89
C LYS A 194 1.79 -9.19 -21.74
N SER A 195 0.53 -8.82 -22.03
CA SER A 195 0.16 -7.64 -22.81
C SER A 195 -1.13 -7.00 -22.29
N PRO A 196 -1.14 -6.52 -21.06
CA PRO A 196 -2.34 -6.02 -20.42
C PRO A 196 -2.81 -4.68 -21.02
N ALA A 197 -4.10 -4.40 -20.88
CA ALA A 197 -4.67 -3.10 -21.21
C ALA A 197 -5.49 -2.58 -20.01
N GLY A 198 -4.98 -1.56 -19.36
CA GLY A 198 -5.66 -0.72 -18.37
C GLY A 198 -6.06 0.62 -18.95
N THR A 199 -6.24 1.61 -18.10
CA THR A 199 -6.64 2.97 -18.45
C THR A 199 -5.65 4.02 -17.94
N GLY A 200 -4.67 3.62 -17.12
CA GLY A 200 -3.77 4.52 -16.39
C GLY A 200 -2.81 5.33 -17.25
N PRO A 201 -2.10 6.29 -16.65
CA PRO A 201 -1.17 7.19 -17.35
C PRO A 201 0.03 6.47 -17.98
N PHE A 202 0.38 5.27 -17.52
CA PHE A 202 1.44 4.45 -18.11
C PHE A 202 0.84 3.16 -18.66
N LYS A 203 1.31 2.76 -19.84
CA LYS A 203 0.95 1.48 -20.48
C LYS A 203 2.07 0.47 -20.29
N ILE A 204 1.76 -0.72 -19.78
CA ILE A 204 2.71 -1.84 -19.70
C ILE A 204 3.05 -2.31 -21.11
N THR A 205 4.33 -2.27 -21.46
CA THR A 205 4.83 -2.58 -22.81
C THR A 205 5.66 -3.85 -22.85
N ARG A 206 6.25 -4.26 -21.72
CA ARG A 206 7.03 -5.49 -21.65
C ARG A 206 7.03 -6.04 -20.23
N VAL A 207 6.85 -7.34 -20.14
CA VAL A 207 6.94 -8.11 -18.89
C VAL A 207 7.96 -9.23 -19.09
N VAL A 208 8.99 -9.27 -18.25
CA VAL A 208 9.95 -10.36 -18.19
C VAL A 208 9.93 -10.88 -16.75
N SER A 209 9.24 -12.00 -16.56
CA SER A 209 9.01 -12.59 -15.23
C SER A 209 10.33 -12.74 -14.47
N GLY A 210 10.34 -12.39 -13.19
CA GLY A 210 11.50 -12.40 -12.31
C GLY A 210 12.59 -11.37 -12.63
N GLN A 211 12.44 -10.56 -13.69
CA GLN A 211 13.47 -9.61 -14.11
C GLN A 211 13.00 -8.16 -14.09
N TYR A 212 11.97 -7.82 -14.83
CA TYR A 212 11.44 -6.45 -14.87
C TYR A 212 10.06 -6.34 -15.52
N VAL A 213 9.40 -5.22 -15.20
CA VAL A 213 8.23 -4.71 -15.93
C VAL A 213 8.60 -3.36 -16.52
N GLU A 214 8.40 -3.18 -17.84
CA GLU A 214 8.56 -1.91 -18.53
C GLU A 214 7.19 -1.29 -18.83
N MET A 215 7.06 0.00 -18.52
CA MET A 215 5.89 0.81 -18.83
C MET A 215 6.30 2.04 -19.63
N SER A 216 5.51 2.40 -20.64
CA SER A 216 5.68 3.62 -21.42
C SER A 216 4.55 4.59 -21.13
N ARG A 217 4.85 5.88 -21.24
CA ARG A 217 3.83 6.93 -21.18
C ARG A 217 2.69 6.64 -22.15
N TYR A 218 1.47 6.86 -21.69
CA TYR A 218 0.26 6.79 -22.51
C TYR A 218 -0.20 8.21 -22.87
N GLU A 219 0.06 8.63 -24.11
CA GLU A 219 -0.30 9.96 -24.61
C GLU A 219 -1.82 10.20 -24.68
N GLY A 220 -2.61 9.12 -24.79
CA GLY A 220 -4.06 9.15 -24.83
C GLY A 220 -4.71 9.07 -23.43
N TYR A 221 -3.96 9.36 -22.35
CA TYR A 221 -4.53 9.34 -21.01
C TYR A 221 -5.67 10.36 -20.88
N TRP A 222 -6.78 9.98 -20.30
CA TRP A 222 -8.00 10.77 -20.22
C TRP A 222 -7.83 12.07 -19.43
N ASP A 223 -6.95 12.09 -18.41
CA ASP A 223 -6.60 13.31 -17.67
C ASP A 223 -5.35 13.95 -18.29
N ASN A 224 -5.58 14.95 -19.13
CA ASN A 224 -4.52 15.68 -19.82
C ASN A 224 -3.53 16.38 -18.89
N HIS A 225 -3.93 16.66 -17.62
CA HIS A 225 -3.05 17.27 -16.62
C HIS A 225 -2.09 16.27 -15.98
N ARG A 226 -2.39 14.98 -16.12
CA ARG A 226 -1.62 13.86 -15.57
C ARG A 226 -0.95 12.99 -16.63
N ILE A 227 -0.81 13.45 -17.86
CA ILE A 227 0.04 12.76 -18.86
C ILE A 227 1.49 12.77 -18.36
N PRO A 228 2.14 11.59 -18.22
CA PRO A 228 3.48 11.51 -17.63
C PRO A 228 4.54 12.31 -18.39
N LYS A 229 5.44 12.96 -17.67
CA LYS A 229 6.63 13.59 -18.24
C LYS A 229 7.71 12.56 -18.61
N LEU A 230 7.77 11.43 -17.89
CA LEU A 230 8.65 10.31 -18.23
C LEU A 230 8.21 9.65 -19.52
N ALA A 231 9.17 9.25 -20.37
CA ALA A 231 8.88 8.39 -21.51
C ALA A 231 8.64 6.94 -21.06
N LYS A 232 9.42 6.47 -20.07
CA LYS A 232 9.38 5.09 -19.58
C LYS A 232 9.61 4.99 -18.08
N MET A 233 9.04 3.95 -17.48
CA MET A 233 9.35 3.49 -16.14
C MET A 233 9.66 2.00 -16.19
N VAL A 234 10.72 1.56 -15.49
CA VAL A 234 11.14 0.16 -15.43
C VAL A 234 11.22 -0.26 -13.97
N LEU A 235 10.47 -1.30 -13.60
CA LEU A 235 10.43 -1.86 -12.27
C LEU A 235 11.30 -3.11 -12.23
N ILE A 236 12.24 -3.17 -11.28
CA ILE A 236 13.24 -4.22 -11.17
C ILE A 236 13.15 -4.83 -9.77
N PRO A 237 12.76 -6.12 -9.62
CA PRO A 237 12.86 -6.83 -8.34
C PRO A 237 14.33 -6.89 -7.90
N MET A 238 14.60 -6.48 -6.67
CA MET A 238 15.95 -6.47 -6.11
C MET A 238 15.85 -6.55 -4.57
N PRO A 239 15.56 -7.74 -4.01
CA PRO A 239 15.20 -7.89 -2.59
C PRO A 239 16.33 -7.50 -1.64
N GLU A 240 17.62 -7.68 -2.05
CA GLU A 240 18.74 -7.40 -1.18
C GLU A 240 19.08 -5.91 -1.12
N ALA A 241 19.06 -5.32 0.07
CA ALA A 241 19.25 -3.88 0.27
C ALA A 241 20.64 -3.39 -0.16
N THR A 242 21.68 -4.19 0.07
CA THR A 242 23.06 -3.89 -0.36
C THR A 242 23.21 -3.90 -1.88
N THR A 243 22.50 -4.79 -2.57
CA THR A 243 22.46 -4.85 -4.03
C THR A 243 21.75 -3.62 -4.60
N ARG A 244 20.59 -3.23 -4.01
CA ARG A 244 19.90 -1.98 -4.40
C ARG A 244 20.80 -0.76 -4.22
N LEU A 245 21.50 -0.66 -3.10
CA LEU A 245 22.43 0.44 -2.82
C LEU A 245 23.55 0.51 -3.86
N ALA A 246 24.16 -0.62 -4.20
CA ALA A 246 25.23 -0.70 -5.21
C ALA A 246 24.70 -0.29 -6.60
N ALA A 247 23.51 -0.76 -6.97
CA ALA A 247 22.85 -0.41 -8.24
C ALA A 247 22.54 1.10 -8.34
N LEU A 248 22.10 1.74 -7.25
CA LEU A 248 21.88 3.19 -7.22
C LEU A 248 23.21 3.96 -7.37
N ARG A 249 24.22 3.59 -6.60
CA ARG A 249 25.56 4.24 -6.65
C ARG A 249 26.24 4.14 -8.01
N SER A 250 26.06 3.00 -8.69
CA SER A 250 26.61 2.79 -10.05
C SER A 250 25.79 3.43 -11.16
N GLY A 251 24.58 3.95 -10.86
CA GLY A 251 23.66 4.48 -11.87
C GLY A 251 22.94 3.41 -12.69
N GLN A 252 22.98 2.14 -12.25
CA GLN A 252 22.21 1.05 -12.86
C GLN A 252 20.70 1.28 -12.65
N VAL A 253 20.32 1.84 -11.50
CA VAL A 253 18.95 2.30 -11.19
C VAL A 253 18.96 3.76 -10.75
N ASP A 254 17.82 4.41 -10.86
CA ASP A 254 17.64 5.83 -10.53
C ASP A 254 16.96 6.02 -9.18
N TRP A 255 16.32 4.96 -8.66
CA TRP A 255 15.49 4.96 -7.46
C TRP A 255 15.58 3.60 -6.77
N ILE A 256 15.76 3.62 -5.46
CA ILE A 256 15.65 2.42 -4.62
C ILE A 256 14.65 2.64 -3.47
N GLU A 257 13.82 1.64 -3.23
CA GLU A 257 13.03 1.54 -2.01
C GLU A 257 13.92 1.05 -0.86
N VAL A 258 13.62 1.51 0.34
CA VAL A 258 14.24 1.08 1.60
C VAL A 258 15.78 1.01 1.51
N PRO A 259 16.45 2.17 1.32
CA PRO A 259 17.92 2.21 1.41
C PRO A 259 18.37 1.76 2.81
N PRO A 260 19.54 1.07 2.94
CA PRO A 260 20.10 0.75 4.25
C PRO A 260 20.23 2.03 5.12
N PRO A 261 19.72 2.03 6.36
CA PRO A 261 19.73 3.22 7.21
C PRO A 261 21.12 3.81 7.48
N ASP A 262 22.14 2.96 7.59
CA ASP A 262 23.55 3.33 7.78
C ASP A 262 24.17 3.98 6.54
N ALA A 263 23.64 3.70 5.35
CA ALA A 263 24.09 4.31 4.10
C ALA A 263 23.54 5.74 3.85
N ILE A 264 22.49 6.15 4.56
CA ILE A 264 21.79 7.42 4.31
C ILE A 264 22.72 8.65 4.45
N PRO A 265 23.59 8.78 5.49
CA PRO A 265 24.50 9.91 5.57
C PRO A 265 25.42 10.00 4.34
N SER A 266 26.06 8.90 3.96
CA SER A 266 26.97 8.87 2.81
C SER A 266 26.26 9.07 1.45
N LEU A 267 25.00 8.67 1.33
CA LEU A 267 24.19 8.97 0.14
C LEU A 267 23.89 10.46 0.03
N LYS A 268 23.51 11.11 1.15
CA LYS A 268 23.29 12.57 1.19
C LYS A 268 24.56 13.34 0.84
N GLU A 269 25.71 12.97 1.39
CA GLU A 269 27.02 13.57 1.08
C GLU A 269 27.38 13.42 -0.39
N ALA A 270 27.03 12.29 -1.02
CA ALA A 270 27.21 12.03 -2.44
C ALA A 270 26.17 12.70 -3.35
N GLY A 271 25.24 13.48 -2.79
CA GLY A 271 24.24 14.25 -3.53
C GLY A 271 22.98 13.46 -3.94
N PHE A 272 22.79 12.24 -3.43
CA PHE A 272 21.54 11.51 -3.63
C PHE A 272 20.39 12.13 -2.82
N GLN A 273 19.20 12.11 -3.37
CA GLN A 273 18.00 12.59 -2.70
C GLN A 273 17.43 11.49 -1.79
N ILE A 274 17.19 11.84 -0.53
CA ILE A 274 16.58 10.92 0.44
C ILE A 274 15.19 11.45 0.75
N SER A 275 14.16 10.65 0.46
CA SER A 275 12.79 10.91 0.88
C SER A 275 12.49 10.12 2.14
N LEU A 276 12.13 10.84 3.20
CA LEU A 276 11.57 10.31 4.45
C LEU A 276 10.27 11.08 4.67
N TRP A 277 9.13 10.42 4.55
CA TRP A 277 7.85 11.08 4.61
C TRP A 277 6.87 10.33 5.50
N PRO A 278 6.26 10.99 6.49
CA PRO A 278 5.21 10.38 7.30
C PRO A 278 4.10 9.86 6.40
N TYR A 279 3.62 8.67 6.69
CA TYR A 279 2.44 8.11 6.05
C TYR A 279 1.78 7.13 7.02
N PRO A 280 0.49 6.87 6.90
CA PRO A 280 -0.22 6.03 7.84
C PRO A 280 0.18 4.57 7.68
N HIS A 281 1.23 4.18 8.41
CA HIS A 281 1.84 2.86 8.33
C HIS A 281 2.46 2.46 9.67
N VAL A 282 2.30 1.21 10.05
CA VAL A 282 2.85 0.65 11.28
C VAL A 282 3.51 -0.72 11.02
N TRP A 283 4.58 -1.00 11.74
CA TRP A 283 5.27 -2.27 11.77
C TRP A 283 5.09 -2.92 13.15
N PRO A 284 4.05 -3.77 13.33
CA PRO A 284 3.71 -4.40 14.59
C PRO A 284 4.07 -5.88 14.62
N TYR A 285 3.89 -6.50 15.80
CA TYR A 285 3.50 -7.90 15.90
C TYR A 285 1.97 -7.97 15.99
N ILE A 286 1.35 -8.64 15.04
CA ILE A 286 -0.06 -9.00 15.07
C ILE A 286 -0.18 -10.24 15.95
N LEU A 287 -0.77 -10.09 17.13
CA LEU A 287 -0.81 -11.14 18.14
C LEU A 287 -2.01 -12.08 17.90
N ASN A 288 -1.77 -13.37 17.94
CA ASN A 288 -2.82 -14.39 17.84
C ASN A 288 -3.57 -14.48 19.18
N MET A 289 -4.84 -14.09 19.18
CA MET A 289 -5.70 -14.13 20.38
C MET A 289 -6.68 -15.30 20.39
N SER A 290 -6.52 -16.24 19.46
CA SER A 290 -7.31 -17.48 19.46
C SER A 290 -7.04 -18.30 20.73
N GLU A 291 -8.02 -19.09 21.14
CA GLU A 291 -7.85 -20.03 22.24
C GLU A 291 -6.66 -20.97 21.99
N GLY A 292 -5.82 -21.13 23.00
CA GLY A 292 -4.59 -21.93 22.93
C GLY A 292 -3.32 -21.17 22.56
N SER A 293 -3.40 -19.95 22.04
CA SER A 293 -2.21 -19.08 21.91
C SER A 293 -1.86 -18.42 23.23
N VAL A 294 -0.56 -18.24 23.48
CA VAL A 294 -0.06 -17.53 24.68
C VAL A 294 -0.56 -16.08 24.73
N PHE A 295 -0.81 -15.45 23.58
CA PHE A 295 -1.32 -14.08 23.50
C PHE A 295 -2.85 -13.97 23.63
N HIS A 296 -3.54 -15.06 23.95
CA HIS A 296 -4.92 -14.98 24.42
C HIS A 296 -4.99 -14.20 25.76
N ASP A 297 -3.98 -14.34 26.63
CA ASP A 297 -3.88 -13.60 27.89
C ASP A 297 -3.45 -12.14 27.67
N LYS A 298 -4.33 -11.19 27.98
CA LYS A 298 -4.07 -9.74 27.88
C LYS A 298 -2.80 -9.31 28.62
N ARG A 299 -2.51 -9.92 29.78
CA ARG A 299 -1.31 -9.57 30.58
C ARG A 299 -0.03 -9.84 29.82
N LEU A 300 0.03 -10.94 29.04
CA LEU A 300 1.20 -11.28 28.22
C LEU A 300 1.36 -10.31 27.04
N ARG A 301 0.25 -9.88 26.42
CA ARG A 301 0.28 -8.86 25.37
C ARG A 301 0.79 -7.50 25.89
N GLN A 302 0.29 -7.09 27.07
CA GLN A 302 0.74 -5.86 27.72
C GLN A 302 2.22 -5.95 28.16
N ALA A 303 2.61 -7.09 28.74
CA ALA A 303 4.00 -7.33 29.13
C ALA A 303 4.95 -7.22 27.92
N LEU A 304 4.60 -7.82 26.78
CA LEU A 304 5.39 -7.71 25.54
C LEU A 304 5.52 -6.25 25.10
N ASN A 305 4.43 -5.48 25.13
CA ASN A 305 4.44 -4.08 24.77
C ASN A 305 5.35 -3.23 25.66
N TYR A 306 5.38 -3.48 27.01
CA TYR A 306 6.29 -2.79 27.93
C TYR A 306 7.75 -3.29 27.82
N ALA A 307 7.97 -4.50 27.31
CA ALA A 307 9.29 -5.10 27.18
C ALA A 307 10.09 -4.60 25.97
N ILE A 308 9.44 -3.97 24.99
CA ILE A 308 10.08 -3.51 23.74
C ILE A 308 10.55 -2.07 23.88
N ASP A 309 11.87 -1.84 23.78
CA ASP A 309 12.48 -0.52 23.66
C ASP A 309 12.41 -0.02 22.22
N ARG A 310 11.37 0.75 21.94
CA ARG A 310 11.06 1.31 20.60
C ARG A 310 12.05 2.39 20.18
N ASP A 311 12.56 3.16 21.16
CA ASP A 311 13.53 4.21 20.90
C ASP A 311 14.87 3.63 20.46
N ALA A 312 15.29 2.51 21.03
CA ALA A 312 16.49 1.78 20.58
C ALA A 312 16.32 1.26 19.15
N ILE A 313 15.14 0.76 18.78
CA ILE A 313 14.84 0.30 17.40
C ILE A 313 14.83 1.51 16.44
N ALA A 314 14.16 2.59 16.76
CA ALA A 314 14.13 3.80 15.94
C ALA A 314 15.55 4.40 15.76
N LYS A 315 16.39 4.36 16.81
CA LYS A 315 17.79 4.76 16.74
C LYS A 315 18.60 3.85 15.82
N PHE A 316 18.41 2.53 15.89
CA PHE A 316 19.04 1.58 14.98
C PHE A 316 18.67 1.88 13.52
N LEU A 317 17.42 2.26 13.25
CA LEU A 317 16.93 2.63 11.93
C LEU A 317 17.38 4.03 11.46
N ASN A 318 18.22 4.73 12.23
CA ASN A 318 18.88 5.99 11.85
C ASN A 318 17.91 7.05 11.29
N GLY A 319 16.75 7.21 11.92
CA GLY A 319 15.74 8.22 11.57
C GLY A 319 14.82 7.85 10.41
N THR A 320 14.87 6.60 9.93
CA THR A 320 13.93 6.12 8.89
C THR A 320 12.60 5.64 9.45
N ALA A 321 12.45 5.64 10.76
CA ALA A 321 11.22 5.26 11.46
C ALA A 321 11.06 6.08 12.75
N LYS A 322 9.83 6.08 13.29
CA LYS A 322 9.46 6.66 14.59
C LYS A 322 8.87 5.58 15.49
N PRO A 323 9.02 5.66 16.84
CA PRO A 323 8.33 4.77 17.76
C PRO A 323 6.81 4.78 17.54
N ALA A 324 6.18 3.60 17.59
CA ALA A 324 4.73 3.44 17.48
C ALA A 324 4.11 3.03 18.81
N TYR A 325 3.04 3.71 19.20
CA TYR A 325 2.24 3.43 20.40
C TYR A 325 0.80 3.07 20.10
N GLY A 326 0.48 2.91 18.83
CA GLY A 326 -0.80 2.51 18.26
C GLY A 326 -0.65 2.25 16.76
N VAL A 327 -1.76 2.05 16.07
CA VAL A 327 -1.73 1.90 14.60
C VAL A 327 -1.57 3.26 13.91
N TYR A 328 -2.05 4.31 14.53
CA TYR A 328 -1.86 5.70 14.11
C TYR A 328 -0.75 6.38 14.93
N PRO A 329 -0.06 7.37 14.38
CA PRO A 329 0.79 8.26 15.16
C PRO A 329 -0.07 9.12 16.14
N PRO A 330 0.50 9.59 17.27
CA PRO A 330 -0.27 10.34 18.28
C PRO A 330 -0.88 11.67 17.83
N ASP A 331 -0.37 12.25 16.74
CA ASP A 331 -0.86 13.49 16.12
C ASP A 331 -2.00 13.23 15.09
N ASN A 332 -2.33 11.98 14.82
CA ASN A 332 -3.46 11.61 13.95
C ASN A 332 -4.78 11.76 14.72
N PRO A 333 -5.85 12.35 14.15
CA PRO A 333 -7.16 12.49 14.80
C PRO A 333 -7.76 11.17 15.28
N ASP A 334 -7.52 10.07 14.55
CA ASP A 334 -8.05 8.74 14.87
C ASP A 334 -7.26 8.04 16.00
N PHE A 335 -6.18 8.63 16.53
CA PHE A 335 -5.42 8.03 17.63
C PHE A 335 -6.24 7.93 18.92
N GLY A 336 -7.05 8.93 19.20
CA GLY A 336 -7.88 8.97 20.40
C GLY A 336 -7.08 9.22 21.68
N LYS A 337 -7.62 8.69 22.80
CA LYS A 337 -7.05 8.90 24.14
C LYS A 337 -6.97 7.56 24.89
N PRO A 338 -6.01 6.67 24.53
CA PRO A 338 -5.81 5.45 25.29
C PRO A 338 -5.37 5.74 26.72
N GLU A 339 -5.80 4.92 27.67
CA GLU A 339 -5.36 4.99 29.07
C GLU A 339 -3.95 4.45 29.25
N GLN A 340 -3.56 3.47 28.42
CA GLN A 340 -2.23 2.86 28.45
C GLN A 340 -1.28 3.57 27.50
N HIS A 341 -0.11 3.88 28.02
CA HIS A 341 1.04 4.28 27.22
C HIS A 341 2.15 3.23 27.38
N TYR A 342 2.43 2.49 26.31
CA TYR A 342 3.42 1.39 26.33
C TYR A 342 4.85 1.91 26.10
N GLY A 343 5.33 2.83 26.94
CA GLY A 343 6.75 3.15 27.03
C GLY A 343 7.56 1.94 27.51
N TYR A 344 8.87 1.94 27.26
CA TYR A 344 9.75 0.86 27.73
C TYR A 344 9.78 0.83 29.26
N ASP A 345 9.25 -0.25 29.85
CA ASP A 345 9.17 -0.47 31.30
C ASP A 345 9.35 -1.97 31.58
N PRO A 346 10.63 -2.44 31.63
CA PRO A 346 10.93 -3.84 31.86
C PRO A 346 10.47 -4.35 33.24
N ASP A 347 10.37 -3.49 34.25
CA ASP A 347 9.93 -3.90 35.58
C ASP A 347 8.41 -4.14 35.60
N LYS A 348 7.63 -3.28 34.94
CA LYS A 348 6.20 -3.49 34.75
C LYS A 348 5.93 -4.73 33.90
N ALA A 349 6.74 -4.97 32.85
CA ALA A 349 6.66 -6.18 32.04
C ALA A 349 6.89 -7.45 32.89
N LYS A 350 7.95 -7.50 33.70
CA LYS A 350 8.25 -8.62 34.61
C LYS A 350 7.13 -8.84 35.64
N LYS A 351 6.54 -7.76 36.18
CA LYS A 351 5.41 -7.84 37.09
C LYS A 351 4.21 -8.53 36.45
N LEU A 352 3.82 -8.11 35.24
CA LEU A 352 2.71 -8.70 34.49
C LEU A 352 2.96 -10.18 34.15
N LEU A 353 4.20 -10.53 33.76
CA LEU A 353 4.58 -11.91 33.51
C LEU A 353 4.44 -12.76 34.78
N LYS A 354 4.92 -12.27 35.93
CA LYS A 354 4.81 -12.96 37.22
C LYS A 354 3.36 -13.18 37.62
N GLU A 355 2.49 -12.19 37.43
CA GLU A 355 1.05 -12.30 37.68
C GLU A 355 0.37 -13.35 36.76
N ALA A 356 0.93 -13.59 35.59
CA ALA A 356 0.49 -14.61 34.65
C ALA A 356 1.18 -15.97 34.85
N GLY A 357 2.13 -16.10 35.82
CA GLY A 357 2.82 -17.37 36.12
C GLY A 357 4.11 -17.59 35.32
N TYR A 358 4.65 -16.53 34.68
CA TYR A 358 5.86 -16.58 33.86
C TYR A 358 6.97 -15.71 34.41
N GLY A 359 8.17 -15.85 33.85
CA GLY A 359 9.35 -15.06 34.20
C GLY A 359 10.61 -15.61 33.53
N PRO A 360 11.81 -15.09 33.83
CA PRO A 360 13.07 -15.52 33.20
C PRO A 360 13.36 -17.03 33.36
N ASP A 361 13.00 -17.62 34.49
CA ASP A 361 13.21 -19.06 34.75
C ASP A 361 12.11 -19.95 34.15
N HIS A 362 10.98 -19.38 33.80
CA HIS A 362 9.85 -20.03 33.11
C HIS A 362 9.28 -19.09 32.05
N PRO A 363 9.98 -18.92 30.91
CA PRO A 363 9.64 -17.91 29.92
C PRO A 363 8.36 -18.25 29.14
N VAL A 364 7.69 -17.18 28.68
CA VAL A 364 6.66 -17.30 27.64
C VAL A 364 7.35 -17.70 26.35
N LYS A 365 7.05 -18.89 25.85
CA LYS A 365 7.52 -19.34 24.52
C LYS A 365 6.52 -18.92 23.48
N ALA A 366 6.95 -18.17 22.49
CA ALA A 366 6.09 -17.69 21.42
C ALA A 366 6.78 -17.82 20.07
N LYS A 367 6.07 -18.39 19.10
CA LYS A 367 6.52 -18.45 17.71
C LYS A 367 6.06 -17.20 16.97
N VAL A 368 7.00 -16.47 16.38
CA VAL A 368 6.74 -15.28 15.59
C VAL A 368 7.13 -15.55 14.15
N MET A 369 6.16 -15.49 13.24
CA MET A 369 6.46 -15.56 11.81
C MET A 369 6.90 -14.20 11.31
N ILE A 370 8.06 -14.14 10.66
CA ILE A 370 8.66 -12.92 10.11
C ILE A 370 9.03 -13.12 8.64
N SER A 371 8.95 -12.07 7.85
CA SER A 371 9.40 -12.13 6.45
C SER A 371 10.82 -11.61 6.28
N THR A 372 11.54 -12.11 5.27
CA THR A 372 12.90 -11.66 4.94
C THR A 372 12.91 -10.27 4.28
N SER A 373 11.82 -9.88 3.64
CA SER A 373 11.67 -8.64 2.87
C SER A 373 10.20 -8.27 2.72
N GLY A 374 9.91 -7.25 1.96
CA GLY A 374 8.55 -6.85 1.58
C GLY A 374 8.29 -5.36 1.82
N SER A 375 7.16 -4.90 1.31
CA SER A 375 6.76 -3.49 1.41
C SER A 375 6.67 -3.02 2.86
N GLY A 376 7.41 -1.97 3.21
CA GLY A 376 7.40 -1.38 4.55
C GLY A 376 8.05 -2.22 5.65
N GLN A 377 8.68 -3.35 5.30
CA GLN A 377 9.33 -4.22 6.30
C GLN A 377 10.67 -3.66 6.82
N MET A 378 11.24 -2.67 6.14
CA MET A 378 12.53 -2.04 6.51
C MET A 378 13.67 -3.09 6.62
N MET A 379 14.16 -3.35 7.82
CA MET A 379 15.19 -4.35 8.12
C MET A 379 14.62 -5.43 9.04
N PRO A 380 13.75 -6.33 8.55
CA PRO A 380 12.94 -7.18 9.42
C PRO A 380 13.77 -8.12 10.29
N LEU A 381 14.83 -8.75 9.76
CA LEU A 381 15.62 -9.70 10.52
C LEU A 381 16.40 -9.01 11.66
N PRO A 382 17.24 -7.96 11.42
CA PRO A 382 17.93 -7.26 12.50
C PRO A 382 16.98 -6.62 13.53
N MET A 383 15.83 -6.08 13.09
CA MET A 383 14.86 -5.48 14.01
C MET A 383 14.25 -6.55 14.94
N ASN A 384 13.92 -7.72 14.42
CA ASN A 384 13.40 -8.83 15.22
C ASN A 384 14.47 -9.39 16.18
N GLU A 385 15.73 -9.48 15.75
CA GLU A 385 16.85 -9.87 16.63
C GLU A 385 17.03 -8.91 17.80
N ILE A 386 16.92 -7.59 17.57
CA ILE A 386 16.96 -6.58 18.63
C ILE A 386 15.82 -6.81 19.61
N ILE A 387 14.58 -7.02 19.13
CA ILE A 387 13.44 -7.29 20.00
C ILE A 387 13.67 -8.57 20.81
N GLN A 388 14.13 -9.65 20.19
CA GLN A 388 14.41 -10.91 20.87
C GLN A 388 15.43 -10.72 22.01
N GLN A 389 16.50 -9.94 21.77
CA GLN A 389 17.51 -9.62 22.79
C GLN A 389 16.93 -8.77 23.94
N GLN A 390 16.03 -7.83 23.64
CA GLN A 390 15.39 -7.00 24.65
C GLN A 390 14.46 -7.79 25.56
N VAL A 391 13.63 -8.68 25.00
CA VAL A 391 12.56 -9.34 25.74
C VAL A 391 13.00 -10.62 26.46
N LYS A 392 14.10 -11.25 26.01
CA LYS A 392 14.62 -12.49 26.59
C LYS A 392 14.93 -12.38 28.09
N PRO A 393 15.68 -11.37 28.59
CA PRO A 393 15.97 -11.23 30.01
C PRO A 393 14.74 -10.86 30.86
N ILE A 394 13.64 -10.48 30.21
CA ILE A 394 12.38 -10.13 30.87
C ILE A 394 11.53 -11.38 31.11
N GLY A 395 11.64 -12.40 30.25
CA GLY A 395 10.93 -13.67 30.37
C GLY A 395 10.12 -14.06 29.12
N PHE A 396 10.51 -13.55 27.94
CA PHE A 396 9.99 -14.04 26.66
C PHE A 396 11.07 -14.82 25.91
N ASP A 397 10.72 -15.99 25.38
CA ASP A 397 11.54 -16.81 24.49
C ASP A 397 10.88 -16.84 23.12
N LEU A 398 11.33 -15.98 22.22
CA LEU A 398 10.77 -15.84 20.87
C LEU A 398 11.50 -16.77 19.90
N ASP A 399 10.74 -17.63 19.22
CA ASP A 399 11.20 -18.49 18.13
C ASP A 399 10.73 -17.91 16.79
N PHE A 400 11.66 -17.65 15.85
CA PHE A 400 11.34 -17.02 14.58
C PHE A 400 11.15 -18.04 13.46
N ASP A 401 9.95 -18.06 12.88
CA ASP A 401 9.65 -18.74 11.62
C ASP A 401 9.85 -17.76 10.47
N VAL A 402 10.99 -17.91 9.77
CA VAL A 402 11.42 -16.97 8.72
C VAL A 402 10.91 -17.42 7.37
N VAL A 403 10.06 -16.61 6.74
CA VAL A 403 9.42 -16.93 5.47
C VAL A 403 9.67 -15.82 4.42
N ASP A 404 9.44 -16.13 3.14
CA ASP A 404 9.40 -15.12 2.10
C ASP A 404 8.11 -14.28 2.16
N TRP A 405 8.13 -13.11 1.49
CA TRP A 405 6.99 -12.19 1.50
C TRP A 405 5.73 -12.77 0.87
N GLY A 406 5.84 -13.61 -0.17
CA GLY A 406 4.71 -14.28 -0.82
C GLY A 406 4.00 -15.22 0.15
N THR A 407 4.76 -16.02 0.90
CA THR A 407 4.26 -16.90 1.97
C THR A 407 3.56 -16.09 3.06
N MET A 408 4.16 -14.97 3.51
CA MET A 408 3.53 -14.08 4.50
C MET A 408 2.16 -13.56 4.03
N LEU A 409 2.02 -13.19 2.76
CA LEU A 409 0.74 -12.74 2.19
C LEU A 409 -0.33 -13.84 2.16
N VAL A 410 0.05 -15.10 1.99
CA VAL A 410 -0.85 -16.26 2.08
C VAL A 410 -1.29 -16.48 3.54
N VAL A 411 -0.33 -16.50 4.47
CA VAL A 411 -0.60 -16.71 5.90
C VAL A 411 -1.55 -15.67 6.46
N LYS A 412 -1.33 -14.41 6.12
CA LYS A 412 -2.17 -13.28 6.53
C LYS A 412 -3.66 -13.42 6.17
N ARG A 413 -3.96 -14.21 5.10
CA ARG A 413 -5.32 -14.53 4.64
C ARG A 413 -5.79 -15.92 5.08
N SER A 414 -4.96 -16.64 5.84
CA SER A 414 -5.31 -17.94 6.42
C SER A 414 -5.75 -17.76 7.88
N ALA A 415 -6.54 -18.68 8.41
CA ALA A 415 -6.83 -18.65 9.85
C ALA A 415 -5.54 -18.86 10.68
N PRO A 416 -5.41 -18.27 11.88
CA PRO A 416 -4.22 -18.46 12.72
C PRO A 416 -4.00 -19.93 13.13
N THR A 417 -5.06 -20.74 13.15
CA THR A 417 -5.01 -22.19 13.40
C THR A 417 -4.79 -23.04 12.15
N ALA A 418 -4.75 -22.42 10.96
CA ALA A 418 -4.52 -23.15 9.71
C ALA A 418 -3.08 -23.69 9.61
N PRO A 419 -2.85 -24.81 8.90
CA PRO A 419 -1.49 -25.33 8.68
C PRO A 419 -0.51 -24.33 8.10
N ALA A 420 -0.98 -23.43 7.21
CA ALA A 420 -0.16 -22.37 6.62
C ALA A 420 0.41 -21.38 7.66
N SER A 421 -0.24 -21.21 8.81
CA SER A 421 0.23 -20.36 9.90
C SER A 421 1.31 -21.01 10.78
N HIS A 422 1.67 -22.27 10.53
CA HIS A 422 2.72 -23.03 11.22
C HIS A 422 2.66 -22.97 12.76
N GLY A 423 1.47 -22.73 13.34
CA GLY A 423 1.30 -22.53 14.77
C GLY A 423 1.91 -21.22 15.30
N ALA A 424 1.97 -20.18 14.48
CA ALA A 424 2.48 -18.87 14.90
C ALA A 424 1.57 -18.23 15.97
N ASP A 425 2.21 -17.70 17.02
CA ASP A 425 1.57 -16.88 18.05
C ASP A 425 1.53 -15.40 17.64
N ALA A 426 2.37 -14.99 16.71
CA ALA A 426 2.37 -13.65 16.15
C ALA A 426 2.85 -13.63 14.71
N LEU A 427 2.37 -12.65 13.92
CA LEU A 427 2.93 -12.27 12.63
C LEU A 427 3.60 -10.90 12.73
N ASN A 428 4.81 -10.79 12.20
CA ASN A 428 5.44 -9.51 11.97
C ASN A 428 5.19 -9.09 10.52
N ASN A 429 4.25 -8.19 10.32
CA ASN A 429 3.84 -7.71 9.02
C ASN A 429 3.56 -6.21 9.05
N SER A 430 4.21 -5.46 8.19
CA SER A 430 3.94 -4.03 8.05
C SER A 430 2.57 -3.77 7.41
N LEU A 431 1.85 -2.75 7.88
CA LEU A 431 0.47 -2.48 7.53
C LEU A 431 0.20 -0.98 7.33
N GLY A 432 -0.61 -0.67 6.31
CA GLY A 432 -1.09 0.69 6.06
C GLY A 432 -2.48 0.93 6.65
N PHE A 433 -2.65 2.09 7.28
CA PHE A 433 -3.90 2.61 7.84
C PHE A 433 -4.25 3.93 7.15
N ALA A 434 -4.35 3.87 5.82
CA ALA A 434 -4.54 5.06 4.98
C ALA A 434 -6.00 5.48 4.79
N ASP A 435 -6.93 4.73 5.35
CA ASP A 435 -8.37 4.96 5.18
C ASP A 435 -9.16 4.52 6.43
N PRO A 436 -10.36 5.08 6.66
CA PRO A 436 -11.20 4.77 7.82
C PRO A 436 -11.56 3.27 7.94
N ALA A 437 -11.70 2.59 6.80
CA ALA A 437 -12.03 1.16 6.77
C ALA A 437 -10.90 0.27 7.28
N SER A 438 -9.67 0.80 7.44
CA SER A 438 -8.53 0.04 7.96
C SER A 438 -8.80 -0.48 9.36
N MET A 439 -9.36 0.34 10.26
CA MET A 439 -9.74 -0.11 11.61
C MET A 439 -10.75 -1.27 11.55
N PHE A 440 -11.76 -1.17 10.69
CA PHE A 440 -12.74 -2.23 10.51
C PHE A 440 -12.09 -3.52 9.97
N ARG A 441 -11.24 -3.42 8.93
CA ARG A 441 -10.58 -4.57 8.33
C ARG A 441 -9.69 -5.35 9.30
N TYR A 442 -9.01 -4.67 10.20
CA TYR A 442 -8.02 -5.31 11.09
C TYR A 442 -8.54 -5.64 12.49
N PHE A 443 -9.61 -5.00 12.96
CA PHE A 443 -10.08 -5.16 14.34
C PHE A 443 -11.55 -5.54 14.50
N SER A 444 -12.34 -5.59 13.41
CA SER A 444 -13.69 -6.13 13.46
C SER A 444 -13.67 -7.66 13.56
N ALA A 445 -14.51 -8.23 14.42
CA ALA A 445 -14.70 -9.67 14.50
C ALA A 445 -15.33 -10.26 13.22
N THR A 446 -16.06 -9.45 12.43
CA THR A 446 -16.61 -9.86 11.13
C THR A 446 -15.55 -9.95 10.04
N SER A 447 -14.34 -9.44 10.30
CA SER A 447 -13.18 -9.46 9.40
C SER A 447 -12.14 -10.53 9.73
N PHE A 448 -12.48 -11.54 10.52
CA PHE A 448 -11.59 -12.66 10.81
C PHE A 448 -11.11 -13.36 9.54
N SER A 449 -9.81 -13.65 9.47
CA SER A 449 -9.29 -14.52 8.42
C SER A 449 -9.84 -15.95 8.55
N PRO A 450 -10.14 -16.67 7.45
CA PRO A 450 -9.80 -16.33 6.06
C PRO A 450 -10.81 -15.42 5.35
N ASN A 451 -11.95 -15.06 5.94
CA ASN A 451 -12.99 -14.25 5.29
C ASN A 451 -12.63 -12.76 5.21
N GLY A 452 -11.67 -12.31 6.04
CA GLY A 452 -11.09 -10.99 6.09
C GLY A 452 -9.61 -11.06 6.42
N ILE A 453 -9.07 -10.00 7.03
CA ILE A 453 -7.64 -9.88 7.35
C ILE A 453 -7.33 -9.57 8.83
N ASN A 454 -8.32 -9.67 9.72
CA ASN A 454 -8.08 -9.70 11.16
C ASN A 454 -7.48 -11.07 11.54
N TRP A 455 -6.19 -11.26 11.23
CA TRP A 455 -5.50 -12.53 11.44
C TRP A 455 -5.36 -12.86 12.94
N GLY A 456 -5.16 -11.86 13.79
CA GLY A 456 -5.03 -12.05 15.23
C GLY A 456 -6.33 -12.54 15.91
N HIS A 457 -7.44 -12.57 15.21
CA HIS A 457 -8.78 -12.87 15.72
C HIS A 457 -9.14 -12.00 16.95
N TYR A 458 -8.68 -10.74 16.93
CA TYR A 458 -9.07 -9.76 17.94
C TYR A 458 -10.59 -9.58 17.93
N SER A 459 -11.20 -9.70 19.10
CA SER A 459 -12.65 -9.52 19.28
C SER A 459 -12.91 -8.83 20.61
N GLN A 460 -13.48 -7.64 20.54
CA GLN A 460 -13.89 -6.85 21.69
C GLN A 460 -15.24 -6.20 21.36
N PRO A 461 -16.32 -6.56 22.09
CA PRO A 461 -17.68 -6.11 21.75
C PRO A 461 -17.80 -4.59 21.63
N GLN A 462 -17.20 -3.82 22.54
CA GLN A 462 -17.26 -2.36 22.50
C GLN A 462 -16.56 -1.79 21.25
N VAL A 463 -15.43 -2.38 20.83
CA VAL A 463 -14.76 -1.99 19.58
C VAL A 463 -15.64 -2.32 18.39
N GLN A 464 -16.26 -3.51 18.37
CA GLN A 464 -17.17 -3.89 17.30
C GLN A 464 -18.35 -2.93 17.16
N ASP A 465 -18.95 -2.53 18.28
CA ASP A 465 -20.08 -1.56 18.29
C ASP A 465 -19.65 -0.19 17.76
N LEU A 466 -18.48 0.30 18.18
CA LEU A 466 -17.94 1.57 17.70
C LEU A 466 -17.62 1.53 16.19
N LEU A 467 -17.03 0.43 15.71
CA LEU A 467 -16.74 0.23 14.29
C LEU A 467 -18.02 0.13 13.45
N ASN A 468 -19.05 -0.54 13.95
CA ASN A 468 -20.36 -0.61 13.29
C ASN A 468 -21.00 0.79 13.18
N GLN A 469 -21.00 1.57 14.28
CA GLN A 469 -21.52 2.93 14.27
C GLN A 469 -20.72 3.83 13.29
N ALA A 470 -19.38 3.69 13.27
CA ALA A 470 -18.54 4.47 12.36
C ALA A 470 -18.82 4.15 10.89
N GLN A 471 -19.01 2.86 10.54
CA GLN A 471 -19.32 2.47 9.16
C GLN A 471 -20.72 2.90 8.68
N GLU A 472 -21.67 3.05 9.62
CA GLU A 472 -23.03 3.49 9.34
C GLU A 472 -23.19 5.02 9.34
N SER A 473 -22.21 5.75 9.88
CA SER A 473 -22.21 7.20 9.90
C SER A 473 -21.68 7.78 8.60
N PHE A 474 -22.43 8.70 8.00
CA PHE A 474 -22.01 9.50 6.84
C PHE A 474 -21.54 10.90 7.27
N ASP A 475 -21.41 11.16 8.57
CA ASP A 475 -20.82 12.34 9.16
C ASP A 475 -19.35 12.09 9.48
N PHE A 476 -18.45 12.83 8.83
CA PHE A 476 -17.00 12.63 8.95
C PHE A 476 -16.46 12.91 10.37
N GLU A 477 -16.99 13.93 11.06
CA GLU A 477 -16.55 14.27 12.42
C GLU A 477 -16.96 13.17 13.39
N GLN A 478 -18.20 12.71 13.31
CA GLN A 478 -18.69 11.57 14.09
C GLN A 478 -17.92 10.29 13.80
N GLN A 479 -17.60 10.00 12.54
CA GLN A 479 -16.76 8.87 12.16
C GLN A 479 -15.40 8.90 12.86
N THR A 480 -14.70 10.03 12.75
CA THR A 480 -13.39 10.25 13.38
C THR A 480 -13.46 10.03 14.90
N GLU A 481 -14.49 10.57 15.56
CA GLU A 481 -14.69 10.37 17.00
C GLU A 481 -14.87 8.90 17.39
N LEU A 482 -15.67 8.16 16.61
CA LEU A 482 -15.95 6.74 16.86
C LEU A 482 -14.70 5.89 16.61
N LEU A 483 -13.95 6.16 15.53
CA LEU A 483 -12.70 5.48 15.22
C LEU A 483 -11.63 5.76 16.28
N ALA A 484 -11.51 7.00 16.75
CA ALA A 484 -10.59 7.38 17.81
C ALA A 484 -10.90 6.65 19.13
N LYS A 485 -12.18 6.52 19.50
CA LYS A 485 -12.60 5.72 20.67
C LYS A 485 -12.28 4.24 20.49
N ALA A 486 -12.54 3.68 19.31
CA ALA A 486 -12.23 2.28 19.00
C ALA A 486 -10.71 2.02 19.07
N HIS A 487 -9.90 2.91 18.49
CA HIS A 487 -8.45 2.80 18.52
C HIS A 487 -7.89 2.87 19.95
N ALA A 488 -8.39 3.76 20.79
CA ALA A 488 -7.97 3.85 22.19
C ALA A 488 -8.14 2.51 22.93
N ILE A 489 -9.29 1.83 22.74
CA ILE A 489 -9.55 0.51 23.33
C ILE A 489 -8.60 -0.55 22.74
N VAL A 490 -8.36 -0.53 21.43
CA VAL A 490 -7.41 -1.44 20.76
C VAL A 490 -6.02 -1.33 21.36
N VAL A 491 -5.57 -0.09 21.65
CA VAL A 491 -4.30 0.16 22.33
C VAL A 491 -4.34 -0.37 23.76
N ASP A 492 -5.36 -0.01 24.55
CA ASP A 492 -5.49 -0.43 25.95
C ASP A 492 -5.56 -1.95 26.12
N ASP A 493 -6.10 -2.65 25.13
CA ASP A 493 -6.14 -4.12 25.08
C ASP A 493 -4.81 -4.75 24.63
N ALA A 494 -3.84 -3.94 24.24
CA ALA A 494 -2.60 -4.42 23.61
C ALA A 494 -2.93 -5.42 22.47
N ALA A 495 -3.88 -5.08 21.61
CA ALA A 495 -4.32 -5.97 20.54
C ALA A 495 -3.15 -6.39 19.64
N TRP A 496 -2.18 -5.50 19.47
CA TRP A 496 -0.91 -5.75 18.80
C TRP A 496 0.25 -5.27 19.68
N ALA A 497 1.46 -5.75 19.41
CA ALA A 497 2.66 -5.07 19.88
C ALA A 497 3.05 -4.04 18.81
N PHE A 498 2.76 -2.77 19.08
CA PHE A 498 3.10 -1.64 18.21
C PHE A 498 4.58 -1.34 18.36
N ILE A 499 5.34 -1.23 17.26
CA ILE A 499 6.80 -1.15 17.35
C ILE A 499 7.31 0.16 16.75
N VAL A 500 7.18 0.35 15.43
CA VAL A 500 7.56 1.60 14.76
C VAL A 500 6.59 1.95 13.62
N HIS A 501 6.50 3.26 13.33
CA HIS A 501 6.00 3.79 12.09
C HIS A 501 7.18 4.04 11.17
N ASP A 502 7.25 3.40 10.01
CA ASP A 502 8.28 3.70 9.03
C ASP A 502 8.00 5.04 8.33
N LEU A 503 9.03 5.70 7.85
CA LEU A 503 8.93 6.95 7.11
C LEU A 503 9.05 6.73 5.60
N ASN A 504 8.74 5.53 5.12
CA ASN A 504 8.76 5.19 3.72
C ASN A 504 10.08 5.60 3.02
N PRO A 505 11.24 5.17 3.52
CA PRO A 505 12.54 5.66 3.09
C PRO A 505 12.82 5.27 1.64
N ARG A 506 13.25 6.28 0.86
CA ARG A 506 13.64 6.13 -0.55
C ARG A 506 14.92 6.89 -0.82
N ALA A 507 15.75 6.35 -1.68
CA ALA A 507 16.91 7.07 -2.19
C ALA A 507 16.86 7.17 -3.71
N MET A 508 17.11 8.36 -4.22
CA MET A 508 16.98 8.68 -5.63
C MET A 508 18.24 9.36 -6.15
N SER A 509 18.58 9.08 -7.40
CA SER A 509 19.59 9.81 -8.14
C SER A 509 19.29 11.32 -8.11
N PRO A 510 20.31 12.20 -8.07
CA PRO A 510 20.11 13.64 -8.22
C PRO A 510 19.45 14.04 -9.55
N LYS A 511 19.44 13.15 -10.53
CA LYS A 511 18.78 13.34 -11.83
C LYS A 511 17.26 13.21 -11.77
N VAL A 512 16.70 12.52 -10.77
CA VAL A 512 15.26 12.40 -10.58
C VAL A 512 14.70 13.72 -10.07
N LYS A 513 13.75 14.31 -10.78
CA LYS A 513 13.10 15.58 -10.43
C LYS A 513 11.58 15.42 -10.40
N GLY A 514 10.91 16.34 -9.72
CA GLY A 514 9.45 16.44 -9.74
C GLY A 514 8.72 15.39 -8.90
N PHE A 515 9.44 14.50 -8.19
CA PHE A 515 8.79 13.60 -7.24
C PHE A 515 8.26 14.38 -6.04
N GLN A 516 7.02 14.16 -5.72
CA GLN A 516 6.32 14.73 -4.58
C GLN A 516 5.80 13.58 -3.71
N PRO A 517 6.32 13.40 -2.47
CA PRO A 517 5.82 12.36 -1.58
C PRO A 517 4.38 12.67 -1.16
N ALA A 518 3.60 11.64 -0.84
CA ALA A 518 2.27 11.76 -0.29
C ALA A 518 2.14 10.92 0.99
N GLN A 519 1.23 11.30 1.89
CA GLN A 519 0.87 10.45 3.03
C GLN A 519 -0.05 9.30 2.57
N SER A 520 0.49 8.47 1.68
CA SER A 520 -0.16 7.30 1.10
C SER A 520 0.88 6.25 0.72
N TRP A 521 0.47 4.98 0.67
CA TRP A 521 1.25 3.93 -0.01
C TRP A 521 1.45 4.23 -1.49
N TYR A 522 0.45 4.83 -2.11
CA TYR A 522 0.40 5.11 -3.53
C TYR A 522 1.05 6.45 -3.83
N GLN A 523 1.54 6.63 -5.04
CA GLN A 523 2.30 7.81 -5.41
C GLN A 523 1.97 8.20 -6.85
N ASP A 524 2.01 9.48 -7.14
CA ASP A 524 1.89 9.99 -8.50
C ASP A 524 3.29 10.14 -9.14
N PHE A 525 3.52 9.43 -10.24
CA PHE A 525 4.76 9.50 -11.02
C PHE A 525 4.65 10.39 -12.26
N THR A 526 3.48 10.98 -12.52
CA THR A 526 3.23 11.74 -13.76
C THR A 526 4.08 13.01 -13.87
N LYS A 527 4.44 13.62 -12.72
CA LYS A 527 5.30 14.82 -12.67
C LYS A 527 6.80 14.52 -12.64
N VAL A 528 7.18 13.27 -12.50
CA VAL A 528 8.59 12.86 -12.37
C VAL A 528 9.30 12.98 -13.71
N THR A 529 10.57 13.43 -13.66
CA THR A 529 11.52 13.46 -14.81
C THR A 529 12.86 12.88 -14.37
N VAL A 530 13.66 12.44 -15.34
CA VAL A 530 15.07 12.06 -15.15
C VAL A 530 15.90 12.91 -16.11
N GLU A 531 16.83 13.72 -15.60
CA GLU A 531 17.67 14.66 -16.35
C GLU A 531 19.06 14.11 -16.65
#